data_29dfa6f716007f10495c49b8f59720a5
#
_entry.id   29dfa6f716007f10495c49b8f59720a5
#
_cell.length_a   1.000
_cell.length_b   1.000
_cell.length_c   1.000
_cell.angle_alpha   90.00
_cell.angle_beta   90.00
_cell.angle_gamma   90.00
#
_symmetry.space_group_name_H-M   'P 1'
#
loop_
_entity.id
_entity.type
_entity.pdbx_description
1 polymer ?
#
loop_
_entity_poly.entity_id
_entity_poly.type
_entity_poly.pdbx_seq_one_letter_code
_entity_poly.pdbx_strand_id
1 'polypeptide(L)'
;MYFAKLPRGLSFFSTCQIIGRPLFRSVCSTSAEQIKAMIVETDGTVYENLRSMEQELTFVVASGEFRNKNLEFGEAQQQTLGIRDRDGLYTNLGLLLSDQCPHIIKAAVFQGTDRTVFRTRSEFSDSLLKQMRDAFAYIEMHMPVLTKYEGLTRTDTPAVAIEAAREAVLNALIHRDYSMISPTLLSLYSDRIEIVSIGGLPAGISMDTVELGVSVCRNNKLANVFYRLGYVEAYGTGLMKIADSYKNSTVKHKLEVTEQAFKITLPFRPEVMNELK
;
A
#
# COMPACT_ATOMS: atom_id res chain seq x y z
N MET A 1 -37.36 -7.70 29.32
CA MET A 1 -36.10 -7.39 28.60
C MET A 1 -35.43 -8.74 28.27
N TYR A 2 -35.77 -9.31 27.11
CA TYR A 2 -35.30 -10.65 26.71
C TYR A 2 -34.27 -10.51 25.60
N PHE A 3 -33.03 -10.90 25.86
CA PHE A 3 -32.04 -11.12 24.82
C PHE A 3 -32.32 -12.49 24.17
N ALA A 4 -32.86 -12.49 22.96
CA ALA A 4 -32.99 -13.70 22.16
C ALA A 4 -31.63 -14.03 21.52
N LYS A 5 -31.10 -15.25 21.82
CA LYS A 5 -30.00 -15.87 21.08
C LYS A 5 -30.41 -16.04 19.62
N LEU A 6 -29.73 -15.38 18.72
CA LEU A 6 -29.87 -15.59 17.29
C LEU A 6 -29.29 -16.96 16.89
N PRO A 7 -30.04 -17.79 16.15
CA PRO A 7 -29.53 -19.06 15.65
C PRO A 7 -28.52 -18.85 14.52
N ARG A 8 -27.54 -19.74 14.45
CA ARG A 8 -26.56 -19.82 13.35
C ARG A 8 -27.30 -20.13 12.04
N GLY A 9 -27.22 -19.25 11.06
CA GLY A 9 -27.73 -19.43 9.70
C GLY A 9 -28.93 -18.56 9.36
N LEU A 10 -28.75 -17.25 9.22
CA LEU A 10 -29.77 -16.37 8.62
C LEU A 10 -29.60 -16.37 7.09
N SER A 11 -30.55 -17.00 6.40
CA SER A 11 -30.74 -16.83 4.97
C SER A 11 -31.68 -15.63 4.73
N PHE A 12 -31.20 -14.59 4.08
CA PHE A 12 -32.03 -13.49 3.61
C PHE A 12 -32.73 -13.89 2.29
N PHE A 13 -34.06 -13.81 2.28
CA PHE A 13 -34.85 -14.00 1.07
C PHE A 13 -35.13 -12.62 0.45
N SER A 14 -34.58 -12.38 -0.74
CA SER A 14 -35.01 -11.27 -1.58
C SER A 14 -36.04 -11.78 -2.59
N THR A 15 -37.27 -11.27 -2.52
CA THR A 15 -38.31 -11.57 -3.49
C THR A 15 -38.44 -10.39 -4.42
N CYS A 16 -37.95 -10.52 -5.65
CA CYS A 16 -38.23 -9.56 -6.72
C CYS A 16 -39.43 -10.10 -7.52
N GLN A 17 -40.62 -9.45 -7.43
CA GLN A 17 -41.76 -9.76 -8.28
C GLN A 17 -41.83 -8.74 -9.42
N ILE A 18 -41.59 -9.21 -10.62
CA ILE A 18 -42.01 -8.52 -11.85
C ILE A 18 -42.89 -9.48 -12.65
N ILE A 19 -44.17 -9.11 -12.77
CA ILE A 19 -45.19 -9.70 -13.67
C ILE A 19 -45.27 -11.24 -13.65
N GLY A 20 -46.00 -11.78 -12.70
CA GLY A 20 -46.82 -13.00 -12.89
C GLY A 20 -46.14 -14.36 -13.06
N ARG A 21 -44.82 -14.52 -12.85
CA ARG A 21 -44.15 -15.82 -12.83
C ARG A 21 -43.13 -15.90 -11.68
N PRO A 22 -43.11 -17.00 -10.92
CA PRO A 22 -42.07 -17.18 -9.90
C PRO A 22 -40.75 -17.49 -10.59
N LEU A 23 -39.83 -16.53 -10.58
CA LEU A 23 -38.44 -16.72 -10.98
C LEU A 23 -37.65 -17.19 -9.77
N PHE A 24 -36.95 -18.28 -9.95
CA PHE A 24 -36.01 -19.00 -9.10
C PHE A 24 -35.58 -18.31 -7.78
N ARG A 25 -35.82 -18.99 -6.66
CA ARG A 25 -35.18 -18.69 -5.38
C ARG A 25 -33.68 -19.02 -5.46
N SER A 26 -32.83 -18.03 -5.63
CA SER A 26 -31.42 -18.20 -5.36
C SER A 26 -31.17 -17.90 -3.87
N VAL A 27 -30.75 -18.89 -3.13
CA VAL A 27 -30.21 -18.71 -1.77
C VAL A 27 -28.79 -18.22 -1.93
N CYS A 28 -28.54 -16.94 -1.73
CA CYS A 28 -27.18 -16.40 -1.66
C CYS A 28 -26.68 -16.60 -0.23
N SER A 29 -25.82 -17.58 0.00
CA SER A 29 -25.09 -17.71 1.26
C SER A 29 -23.97 -16.67 1.29
N THR A 30 -24.23 -15.53 1.91
CA THR A 30 -23.21 -14.49 2.12
C THR A 30 -22.35 -14.88 3.31
N SER A 31 -21.04 -14.96 3.12
CA SER A 31 -20.11 -15.25 4.22
C SER A 31 -20.08 -14.08 5.23
N ALA A 32 -19.68 -14.38 6.47
CA ALA A 32 -19.51 -13.34 7.50
C ALA A 32 -18.53 -12.24 7.06
N GLU A 33 -17.57 -12.59 6.22
CA GLU A 33 -16.61 -11.66 5.61
C GLU A 33 -17.26 -10.77 4.56
N GLN A 34 -18.14 -11.32 3.71
CA GLN A 34 -18.91 -10.54 2.75
C GLN A 34 -19.89 -9.58 3.44
N ILE A 35 -20.52 -10.00 4.55
CA ILE A 35 -21.39 -9.13 5.35
C ILE A 35 -20.57 -7.99 5.98
N LYS A 36 -19.38 -8.28 6.51
CA LYS A 36 -18.47 -7.23 7.02
C LYS A 36 -18.04 -6.26 5.92
N ALA A 37 -17.68 -6.77 4.75
CA ALA A 37 -17.33 -5.94 3.59
C ALA A 37 -18.50 -5.03 3.19
N MET A 38 -19.72 -5.55 3.10
CA MET A 38 -20.92 -4.77 2.79
C MET A 38 -21.24 -3.70 3.85
N ILE A 39 -21.03 -3.99 5.14
CA ILE A 39 -21.23 -3.02 6.23
C ILE A 39 -20.20 -1.88 6.09
N VAL A 40 -18.93 -2.20 5.89
CA VAL A 40 -17.86 -1.22 5.70
C VAL A 40 -18.12 -0.38 4.45
N GLU A 41 -18.57 -0.97 3.36
CA GLU A 41 -18.89 -0.28 2.12
C GLU A 41 -20.13 0.63 2.26
N THR A 42 -21.11 0.22 3.04
CA THR A 42 -22.37 0.98 3.25
C THR A 42 -22.18 2.15 4.22
N ASP A 43 -21.37 1.96 5.28
CA ASP A 43 -21.13 2.99 6.30
C ASP A 43 -19.98 3.94 5.92
N GLY A 44 -19.25 3.69 4.82
CA GLY A 44 -18.07 4.46 4.42
C GLY A 44 -16.94 4.39 5.45
N THR A 45 -16.96 3.39 6.33
CA THR A 45 -16.00 3.25 7.42
C THR A 45 -14.70 2.66 6.91
N VAL A 46 -13.69 3.48 6.76
CA VAL A 46 -12.35 3.07 6.34
C VAL A 46 -11.64 2.37 7.49
N TYR A 47 -10.91 1.28 7.22
CA TYR A 47 -10.18 0.47 8.21
C TYR A 47 -9.36 1.31 9.19
N GLU A 48 -8.62 2.31 8.68
CA GLU A 48 -7.75 3.18 9.50
C GLU A 48 -8.51 3.98 10.57
N ASN A 49 -9.82 4.23 10.39
CA ASN A 49 -10.66 5.01 11.30
C ASN A 49 -11.26 4.19 12.44
N LEU A 50 -11.30 2.88 12.30
CA LEU A 50 -11.84 1.98 13.32
C LEU A 50 -10.94 1.98 14.56
N ARG A 51 -11.52 1.77 15.74
CA ARG A 51 -10.76 1.53 16.96
C ARG A 51 -9.93 0.26 16.83
N SER A 52 -8.67 0.36 17.22
CA SER A 52 -7.80 -0.81 17.31
C SER A 52 -8.27 -1.74 18.42
N MET A 53 -8.17 -3.03 18.17
CA MET A 53 -8.35 -4.04 19.23
C MET A 53 -7.17 -4.03 20.20
N GLU A 54 -5.98 -3.63 19.74
CA GLU A 54 -4.79 -3.45 20.55
C GLU A 54 -4.70 -2.00 21.01
N GLN A 55 -4.59 -1.79 22.33
CA GLN A 55 -4.50 -0.47 22.96
C GLN A 55 -3.17 -0.24 23.68
N GLU A 56 -2.35 -1.27 23.85
CA GLU A 56 -1.01 -1.15 24.42
C GLU A 56 0.02 -0.90 23.33
N LEU A 57 -0.04 0.29 22.70
CA LEU A 57 0.81 0.64 21.57
C LEU A 57 1.99 1.50 21.98
N THR A 58 3.17 1.22 21.40
CA THR A 58 4.38 2.05 21.51
C THR A 58 4.71 2.66 20.13
N PHE A 59 5.39 3.80 20.15
CA PHE A 59 5.64 4.62 18.96
C PHE A 59 7.08 5.11 18.91
N VAL A 60 8.05 4.23 19.17
CA VAL A 60 9.47 4.62 19.19
C VAL A 60 9.89 5.14 17.80
N VAL A 61 9.53 4.40 16.75
CA VAL A 61 9.84 4.79 15.38
C VAL A 61 9.10 6.06 14.99
N ALA A 62 7.78 6.11 15.16
CA ALA A 62 6.99 7.27 14.76
C ALA A 62 7.43 8.55 15.50
N SER A 63 7.63 8.48 16.82
CA SER A 63 8.13 9.62 17.60
C SER A 63 9.49 10.12 17.11
N GLY A 64 10.37 9.19 16.71
CA GLY A 64 11.66 9.52 16.12
C GLY A 64 11.53 10.26 14.78
N GLU A 65 10.63 9.77 13.89
CA GLU A 65 10.39 10.40 12.59
C GLU A 65 9.84 11.82 12.73
N PHE A 66 8.83 12.02 13.59
CA PHE A 66 8.26 13.34 13.83
C PHE A 66 9.32 14.29 14.42
N ARG A 67 10.13 13.83 15.38
CA ARG A 67 11.23 14.62 15.96
C ARG A 67 12.26 15.03 14.93
N ASN A 68 12.65 14.11 14.03
CA ASN A 68 13.61 14.39 12.95
C ASN A 68 13.11 15.47 11.97
N LYS A 69 11.79 15.67 11.91
CA LYS A 69 11.14 16.71 11.10
C LYS A 69 10.78 17.96 11.91
N ASN A 70 11.23 18.06 13.17
CA ASN A 70 10.87 19.13 14.12
C ASN A 70 9.34 19.24 14.33
N LEU A 71 8.64 18.10 14.32
CA LEU A 71 7.21 18.01 14.55
C LEU A 71 6.95 17.37 15.91
N GLU A 72 5.93 17.85 16.61
CA GLU A 72 5.46 17.26 17.86
C GLU A 72 4.63 15.99 17.59
N PHE A 73 4.69 15.02 18.53
CA PHE A 73 3.95 13.76 18.46
C PHE A 73 3.25 13.46 19.81
N GLY A 74 2.75 14.49 20.48
CA GLY A 74 1.98 14.37 21.73
C GLY A 74 0.55 13.89 21.50
N GLU A 75 -0.22 13.72 22.57
CA GLU A 75 -1.61 13.21 22.48
C GLU A 75 -2.52 14.10 21.61
N ALA A 76 -2.40 15.42 21.72
CA ALA A 76 -3.17 16.35 20.91
C ALA A 76 -2.88 16.22 19.42
N GLN A 77 -1.62 16.02 19.05
CA GLN A 77 -1.20 15.76 17.67
C GLN A 77 -1.69 14.40 17.19
N GLN A 78 -1.61 13.36 18.04
CA GLN A 78 -2.14 12.03 17.74
C GLN A 78 -3.65 12.05 17.48
N GLN A 79 -4.43 12.82 18.25
CA GLN A 79 -5.86 13.02 18.01
C GLN A 79 -6.12 13.76 16.70
N THR A 80 -5.38 14.84 16.42
CA THR A 80 -5.50 15.61 15.18
C THR A 80 -5.20 14.78 13.95
N LEU A 81 -4.22 13.87 14.04
CA LEU A 81 -3.86 12.94 12.96
C LEU A 81 -4.83 11.76 12.86
N GLY A 82 -5.68 11.53 13.84
CA GLY A 82 -6.59 10.39 13.91
C GLY A 82 -5.93 9.09 14.36
N ILE A 83 -4.74 9.15 14.94
CA ILE A 83 -4.05 8.04 15.62
C ILE A 83 -4.81 7.64 16.88
N ARG A 84 -5.37 8.63 17.57
CA ARG A 84 -6.35 8.46 18.66
C ARG A 84 -7.70 9.01 18.23
N ASP A 85 -8.77 8.39 18.69
CA ASP A 85 -10.13 8.91 18.54
C ASP A 85 -10.45 9.99 19.61
N ARG A 86 -11.72 10.47 19.61
CA ARG A 86 -12.16 11.51 20.54
C ARG A 86 -12.17 11.05 22.00
N ASP A 87 -12.28 9.75 22.23
CA ASP A 87 -12.26 9.15 23.57
C ASP A 87 -10.83 8.85 24.05
N GLY A 88 -9.81 9.20 23.24
CA GLY A 88 -8.40 8.96 23.53
C GLY A 88 -7.91 7.54 23.22
N LEU A 89 -8.77 6.68 22.66
CA LEU A 89 -8.41 5.30 22.28
C LEU A 89 -7.69 5.27 20.93
N TYR A 90 -6.76 4.35 20.80
CA TYR A 90 -6.04 4.18 19.54
C TYR A 90 -6.94 3.61 18.43
N THR A 91 -6.78 4.19 17.24
CA THR A 91 -7.38 3.69 16.01
C THR A 91 -6.46 2.68 15.33
N ASN A 92 -6.97 2.01 14.26
CA ASN A 92 -6.11 1.16 13.44
C ASN A 92 -5.00 1.97 12.72
N LEU A 93 -5.19 3.27 12.44
CA LEU A 93 -4.07 4.12 12.01
C LEU A 93 -2.96 4.14 13.07
N GLY A 94 -3.34 4.25 14.37
CA GLY A 94 -2.39 4.13 15.48
C GLY A 94 -1.64 2.80 15.42
N LEU A 95 -2.36 1.69 15.26
CA LEU A 95 -1.75 0.35 15.14
C LEU A 95 -0.78 0.26 13.94
N LEU A 96 -1.12 0.81 12.78
CA LEU A 96 -0.26 0.82 11.60
C LEU A 96 1.05 1.60 11.80
N LEU A 97 1.00 2.67 12.58
CA LEU A 97 2.16 3.51 12.86
C LEU A 97 2.94 3.09 14.12
N SER A 98 2.40 2.17 14.92
CA SER A 98 3.03 1.67 16.14
C SER A 98 4.11 0.64 15.85
N ASP A 99 4.94 0.38 16.87
CA ASP A 99 5.97 -0.67 16.83
C ASP A 99 5.33 -2.09 16.83
N GLN A 100 4.01 -2.21 17.11
CA GLN A 100 3.21 -3.45 17.10
C GLN A 100 2.44 -3.67 15.79
N CYS A 101 2.74 -2.95 14.71
CA CYS A 101 2.05 -3.11 13.43
C CYS A 101 2.08 -4.57 12.95
N PRO A 102 0.91 -5.21 12.71
CA PRO A 102 0.85 -6.62 12.33
C PRO A 102 1.13 -6.86 10.83
N HIS A 103 1.15 -5.81 10.04
CA HIS A 103 1.42 -5.90 8.61
C HIS A 103 2.91 -5.87 8.34
N ILE A 104 3.33 -6.60 7.30
CA ILE A 104 4.74 -6.76 6.95
C ILE A 104 4.95 -6.57 5.44
N ILE A 105 6.18 -6.25 5.08
CA ILE A 105 6.68 -6.32 3.70
C ILE A 105 7.65 -7.50 3.59
N LYS A 106 7.41 -8.38 2.60
CA LYS A 106 8.37 -9.43 2.24
C LYS A 106 9.13 -9.04 1.00
N ALA A 107 10.43 -8.93 1.13
CA ALA A 107 11.34 -8.57 0.04
C ALA A 107 12.17 -9.77 -0.39
N ALA A 108 12.41 -9.89 -1.69
CA ALA A 108 13.28 -10.92 -2.26
C ALA A 108 14.04 -10.39 -3.47
N VAL A 109 15.30 -10.82 -3.62
CA VAL A 109 16.07 -10.72 -4.84
C VAL A 109 16.15 -12.10 -5.47
N PHE A 110 15.73 -12.18 -6.73
CA PHE A 110 15.75 -13.41 -7.51
C PHE A 110 16.95 -13.45 -8.45
N GLN A 111 17.40 -14.66 -8.75
CA GLN A 111 18.38 -14.89 -9.81
C GLN A 111 17.65 -15.06 -11.13
N GLY A 112 17.95 -14.18 -12.10
CA GLY A 112 17.26 -14.20 -13.40
C GLY A 112 15.94 -13.42 -13.40
N THR A 113 15.04 -13.79 -14.29
CA THR A 113 13.80 -13.08 -14.58
C THR A 113 12.55 -13.77 -14.04
N ASP A 114 12.71 -14.89 -13.35
CA ASP A 114 11.62 -15.66 -12.76
C ASP A 114 11.77 -15.81 -11.23
N ARG A 115 10.77 -16.40 -10.57
CA ARG A 115 10.72 -16.59 -9.11
C ARG A 115 11.30 -17.93 -8.65
N THR A 116 12.15 -18.58 -9.41
CA THR A 116 12.60 -19.94 -9.11
C THR A 116 13.73 -19.98 -8.10
N VAL A 117 14.70 -19.06 -8.20
CA VAL A 117 15.90 -19.07 -7.36
C VAL A 117 16.04 -17.76 -6.61
N PHE A 118 16.04 -17.83 -5.28
CA PHE A 118 16.30 -16.68 -4.41
C PHE A 118 17.82 -16.45 -4.23
N ARG A 119 18.26 -15.22 -4.37
CA ARG A 119 19.60 -14.78 -3.94
C ARG A 119 19.58 -14.33 -2.49
N THR A 120 18.57 -13.54 -2.11
CA THR A 120 18.37 -13.07 -0.75
C THR A 120 16.90 -12.83 -0.48
N ARG A 121 16.53 -12.87 0.81
CA ARG A 121 15.17 -12.61 1.30
C ARG A 121 15.24 -11.79 2.57
N SER A 122 14.29 -10.88 2.75
CA SER A 122 14.14 -10.08 3.96
C SER A 122 12.66 -9.91 4.28
N GLU A 123 12.36 -9.70 5.54
CA GLU A 123 11.04 -9.38 6.04
C GLU A 123 11.15 -8.10 6.86
N PHE A 124 10.32 -7.11 6.53
CA PHE A 124 10.26 -5.85 7.25
C PHE A 124 8.96 -5.80 8.04
N SER A 125 9.11 -5.68 9.34
CA SER A 125 8.05 -5.59 10.35
C SER A 125 8.19 -4.29 11.13
N ASP A 126 7.36 -4.12 12.18
CA ASP A 126 7.36 -2.89 12.96
C ASP A 126 6.53 -1.77 12.30
N SER A 127 6.59 -0.54 12.75
CA SER A 127 5.88 0.60 12.20
C SER A 127 5.96 0.68 10.67
N LEU A 128 4.86 1.05 10.00
CA LEU A 128 4.88 1.27 8.54
C LEU A 128 5.93 2.30 8.11
N LEU A 129 6.28 3.26 8.97
CA LEU A 129 7.34 4.24 8.68
C LEU A 129 8.71 3.56 8.59
N LYS A 130 8.97 2.58 9.45
CA LYS A 130 10.20 1.78 9.40
C LYS A 130 10.20 0.86 8.18
N GLN A 131 9.10 0.13 7.96
CA GLN A 131 8.96 -0.76 6.82
C GLN A 131 9.17 -0.04 5.49
N MET A 132 8.62 1.18 5.35
CA MET A 132 8.82 2.04 4.17
C MET A 132 10.31 2.33 3.93
N ARG A 133 11.05 2.75 4.96
CA ARG A 133 12.48 3.06 4.85
C ARG A 133 13.30 1.82 4.53
N ASP A 134 13.02 0.73 5.24
CA ASP A 134 13.76 -0.53 5.08
C ASP A 134 13.55 -1.12 3.68
N ALA A 135 12.30 -1.07 3.16
CA ALA A 135 11.98 -1.51 1.81
C ALA A 135 12.67 -0.65 0.74
N PHE A 136 12.68 0.68 0.92
CA PHE A 136 13.36 1.57 0.01
C PHE A 136 14.88 1.38 0.04
N ALA A 137 15.49 1.29 1.23
CA ALA A 137 16.91 1.00 1.37
C ALA A 137 17.30 -0.38 0.78
N TYR A 138 16.41 -1.37 0.87
CA TYR A 138 16.60 -2.67 0.24
C TYR A 138 16.62 -2.57 -1.29
N ILE A 139 15.75 -1.73 -1.87
CA ILE A 139 15.78 -1.46 -3.31
C ILE A 139 17.11 -0.80 -3.70
N GLU A 140 17.52 0.25 -3.00
CA GLU A 140 18.78 0.97 -3.28
C GLU A 140 20.01 0.04 -3.18
N MET A 141 20.04 -0.86 -2.20
CA MET A 141 21.13 -1.81 -1.98
C MET A 141 21.27 -2.83 -3.12
N HIS A 142 20.16 -3.24 -3.72
CA HIS A 142 20.13 -4.35 -4.68
C HIS A 142 19.87 -3.93 -6.13
N MET A 143 19.51 -2.68 -6.36
CA MET A 143 19.28 -2.14 -7.69
C MET A 143 20.62 -1.88 -8.41
N PRO A 144 20.79 -2.31 -9.67
CA PRO A 144 21.98 -2.00 -10.44
C PRO A 144 22.16 -0.49 -10.63
N VAL A 145 23.42 -0.02 -10.49
CA VAL A 145 23.81 1.38 -10.71
C VAL A 145 24.97 1.42 -11.67
N LEU A 146 24.83 2.16 -12.76
CA LEU A 146 25.89 2.45 -13.71
C LEU A 146 26.69 3.67 -13.20
N THR A 147 27.97 3.48 -12.96
CA THR A 147 28.89 4.57 -12.60
C THR A 147 29.73 4.96 -13.81
N LYS A 148 29.69 6.22 -14.19
CA LYS A 148 30.55 6.80 -15.23
C LYS A 148 31.45 7.89 -14.65
N TYR A 149 32.60 8.06 -15.27
CA TYR A 149 33.54 9.13 -14.95
C TYR A 149 33.76 10.02 -16.17
N GLU A 150 33.56 11.31 -16.01
CA GLU A 150 33.92 12.32 -17.00
C GLU A 150 35.00 13.23 -16.38
N GLY A 151 36.25 12.95 -16.72
CA GLY A 151 37.40 13.52 -16.03
C GLY A 151 37.41 13.12 -14.56
N LEU A 152 37.29 14.10 -13.65
CA LEU A 152 37.24 13.87 -12.21
C LEU A 152 35.79 13.78 -11.66
N THR A 153 34.79 13.95 -12.50
CA THR A 153 33.40 13.93 -12.08
C THR A 153 32.81 12.53 -12.20
N ARG A 154 32.25 12.03 -11.09
CA ARG A 154 31.51 10.76 -11.03
C ARG A 154 30.03 11.02 -11.22
N THR A 155 29.39 10.23 -12.08
CA THR A 155 27.92 10.23 -12.27
C THR A 155 27.41 8.81 -12.08
N ASP A 156 26.47 8.65 -11.14
CA ASP A 156 25.80 7.39 -10.85
C ASP A 156 24.38 7.42 -11.44
N THR A 157 24.09 6.42 -12.27
CA THR A 157 22.78 6.28 -12.93
C THR A 157 22.15 4.95 -12.51
N PRO A 158 21.14 4.94 -11.62
CA PRO A 158 20.47 3.73 -11.19
C PRO A 158 19.62 3.14 -12.31
N ALA A 159 19.41 1.80 -12.31
CA ALA A 159 18.64 1.10 -13.34
C ALA A 159 17.16 1.51 -13.36
N VAL A 160 16.61 1.92 -12.21
CA VAL A 160 15.29 2.58 -12.07
C VAL A 160 15.53 3.94 -11.44
N ALA A 161 14.79 4.96 -11.87
CA ALA A 161 14.86 6.28 -11.24
C ALA A 161 14.47 6.17 -9.76
N ILE A 162 15.25 6.80 -8.89
CA ILE A 162 15.04 6.76 -7.44
C ILE A 162 13.65 7.24 -7.06
N GLU A 163 13.16 8.31 -7.72
CA GLU A 163 11.83 8.85 -7.53
C GLU A 163 10.75 7.84 -7.89
N ALA A 164 10.93 7.07 -8.97
CA ALA A 164 9.96 6.05 -9.37
C ALA A 164 9.90 4.89 -8.35
N ALA A 165 11.05 4.42 -7.88
CA ALA A 165 11.12 3.38 -6.86
C ALA A 165 10.48 3.85 -5.54
N ARG A 166 10.75 5.09 -5.14
CA ARG A 166 10.17 5.72 -3.95
C ARG A 166 8.65 5.82 -4.04
N GLU A 167 8.13 6.37 -5.15
CA GLU A 167 6.68 6.49 -5.36
C GLU A 167 5.99 5.12 -5.42
N ALA A 168 6.62 4.11 -5.98
CA ALA A 168 6.06 2.76 -6.02
C ALA A 168 5.93 2.15 -4.61
N VAL A 169 6.92 2.33 -3.74
CA VAL A 169 6.84 1.88 -2.33
C VAL A 169 5.75 2.63 -1.57
N LEU A 170 5.69 3.95 -1.71
CA LEU A 170 4.68 4.79 -1.05
C LEU A 170 3.27 4.42 -1.48
N ASN A 171 3.04 4.27 -2.78
CA ASN A 171 1.74 3.87 -3.33
C ASN A 171 1.31 2.49 -2.82
N ALA A 172 2.24 1.53 -2.75
CA ALA A 172 1.95 0.20 -2.24
C ALA A 172 1.52 0.19 -0.77
N LEU A 173 1.96 1.16 0.04
CA LEU A 173 1.55 1.31 1.44
C LEU A 173 0.26 2.13 1.59
N ILE A 174 0.15 3.27 0.90
CA ILE A 174 -0.98 4.20 1.06
C ILE A 174 -2.28 3.60 0.49
N HIS A 175 -2.21 2.86 -0.61
CA HIS A 175 -3.38 2.32 -1.28
C HIS A 175 -3.72 0.87 -0.89
N ARG A 176 -2.91 0.25 -0.01
CA ARG A 176 -3.14 -1.10 0.48
C ARG A 176 -4.47 -1.21 1.24
N ASP A 177 -5.11 -2.36 1.11
CA ASP A 177 -6.22 -2.77 1.98
C ASP A 177 -5.68 -3.42 3.25
N TYR A 178 -5.69 -2.67 4.34
CA TYR A 178 -5.22 -3.13 5.65
C TYR A 178 -6.24 -3.97 6.42
N SER A 179 -7.46 -4.15 5.91
CA SER A 179 -8.41 -5.11 6.48
C SER A 179 -7.97 -6.56 6.24
N MET A 180 -7.08 -6.77 5.28
CA MET A 180 -6.55 -8.09 4.90
C MET A 180 -5.12 -8.27 5.42
N ILE A 181 -4.90 -9.32 6.22
CA ILE A 181 -3.58 -9.70 6.73
C ILE A 181 -2.85 -10.53 5.67
N SER A 182 -2.19 -9.86 4.74
CA SER A 182 -1.33 -10.50 3.73
C SER A 182 -0.11 -9.60 3.49
N PRO A 183 1.11 -10.10 3.32
CA PRO A 183 2.27 -9.24 3.14
C PRO A 183 2.22 -8.45 1.83
N THR A 184 2.77 -7.23 1.84
CA THR A 184 3.19 -6.58 0.61
C THR A 184 4.42 -7.28 0.09
N LEU A 185 4.49 -7.57 -1.21
CA LEU A 185 5.62 -8.28 -1.82
C LEU A 185 6.48 -7.30 -2.62
N LEU A 186 7.76 -7.26 -2.29
CA LEU A 186 8.78 -6.54 -3.03
C LEU A 186 9.74 -7.55 -3.68
N SER A 187 9.76 -7.61 -5.00
CA SER A 187 10.55 -8.57 -5.76
C SER A 187 11.49 -7.85 -6.72
N LEU A 188 12.79 -8.09 -6.58
CA LEU A 188 13.83 -7.60 -7.47
C LEU A 188 14.31 -8.76 -8.35
N TYR A 189 14.25 -8.58 -9.66
CA TYR A 189 14.73 -9.51 -10.67
C TYR A 189 15.98 -8.94 -11.35
N SER A 190 16.57 -9.68 -12.27
CA SER A 190 17.74 -9.19 -13.03
C SER A 190 17.38 -8.06 -14.03
N ASP A 191 16.10 -7.84 -14.29
CA ASP A 191 15.60 -6.92 -15.32
C ASP A 191 14.54 -5.93 -14.84
N ARG A 192 14.04 -6.06 -13.59
CA ARG A 192 12.93 -5.24 -13.08
C ARG A 192 12.77 -5.32 -11.56
N ILE A 193 11.98 -4.39 -11.04
CA ILE A 193 11.40 -4.42 -9.69
C ILE A 193 9.89 -4.63 -9.83
N GLU A 194 9.31 -5.51 -9.02
CA GLU A 194 7.87 -5.67 -8.88
C GLU A 194 7.46 -5.42 -7.43
N ILE A 195 6.41 -4.61 -7.23
CA ILE A 195 5.78 -4.41 -5.92
C ILE A 195 4.31 -4.79 -6.06
N VAL A 196 3.86 -5.71 -5.19
CA VAL A 196 2.47 -6.18 -5.15
C VAL A 196 1.89 -5.87 -3.79
N SER A 197 0.80 -5.12 -3.75
CA SER A 197 0.01 -4.86 -2.55
C SER A 197 -1.41 -5.42 -2.69
N ILE A 198 -1.99 -5.81 -1.56
CA ILE A 198 -3.39 -6.24 -1.50
C ILE A 198 -4.32 -5.01 -1.54
N GLY A 199 -5.41 -5.14 -2.27
CA GLY A 199 -6.39 -4.11 -2.54
C GLY A 199 -6.38 -3.68 -4.00
N GLY A 200 -7.52 -3.81 -4.68
CA GLY A 200 -7.75 -3.26 -6.01
C GLY A 200 -8.00 -1.76 -5.96
N LEU A 201 -8.56 -1.19 -7.01
CA LEU A 201 -9.00 0.20 -7.00
C LEU A 201 -10.18 0.37 -6.03
N PRO A 202 -10.33 1.56 -5.43
CA PRO A 202 -11.54 1.90 -4.68
C PRO A 202 -12.80 1.75 -5.53
N ALA A 203 -13.94 1.41 -4.91
CA ALA A 203 -15.20 1.26 -5.60
C ALA A 203 -15.56 2.50 -6.45
N GLY A 204 -15.97 2.27 -7.68
CA GLY A 204 -16.34 3.35 -8.63
C GLY A 204 -15.16 4.02 -9.35
N ILE A 205 -13.92 3.60 -9.10
CA ILE A 205 -12.73 4.10 -9.79
C ILE A 205 -12.27 3.09 -10.83
N SER A 206 -12.06 3.53 -12.06
CA SER A 206 -11.48 2.73 -13.15
C SER A 206 -10.00 3.07 -13.38
N MET A 207 -9.28 2.20 -14.09
CA MET A 207 -7.90 2.50 -14.52
C MET A 207 -7.83 3.73 -15.41
N ASP A 208 -8.80 3.92 -16.30
CA ASP A 208 -8.88 5.12 -17.15
C ASP A 208 -8.94 6.40 -16.31
N THR A 209 -9.67 6.37 -15.19
CA THR A 209 -9.76 7.49 -14.25
C THR A 209 -8.40 7.76 -13.58
N VAL A 210 -7.69 6.71 -13.21
CA VAL A 210 -6.33 6.81 -12.62
C VAL A 210 -5.34 7.36 -13.64
N GLU A 211 -5.40 6.94 -14.90
CA GLU A 211 -4.56 7.42 -15.99
C GLU A 211 -4.81 8.91 -16.33
N LEU A 212 -6.01 9.41 -16.07
CA LEU A 212 -6.32 10.85 -16.14
C LEU A 212 -5.71 11.67 -14.98
N GLY A 213 -5.03 11.02 -14.03
CA GLY A 213 -4.39 11.68 -12.89
C GLY A 213 -5.32 11.87 -11.68
N VAL A 214 -6.51 11.28 -11.69
CA VAL A 214 -7.40 11.29 -10.51
C VAL A 214 -6.87 10.30 -9.49
N SER A 215 -6.50 10.80 -8.31
CA SER A 215 -6.05 9.98 -7.18
C SER A 215 -7.15 9.88 -6.13
N VAL A 216 -7.63 8.66 -5.90
CA VAL A 216 -8.52 8.35 -4.77
C VAL A 216 -7.73 7.51 -3.78
N CYS A 217 -7.43 8.09 -2.64
CA CYS A 217 -6.66 7.43 -1.61
C CYS A 217 -7.55 6.53 -0.74
N ARG A 218 -7.15 5.26 -0.57
CA ARG A 218 -7.86 4.33 0.32
C ARG A 218 -7.65 4.70 1.79
N ASN A 219 -6.43 5.07 2.17
CA ASN A 219 -6.04 5.39 3.54
C ASN A 219 -5.65 6.87 3.63
N ASN A 220 -6.66 7.75 3.66
CA ASN A 220 -6.45 9.21 3.62
C ASN A 220 -5.70 9.75 4.82
N LYS A 221 -5.93 9.20 6.03
CA LYS A 221 -5.23 9.64 7.24
C LYS A 221 -3.78 9.19 7.25
N LEU A 222 -3.50 7.96 6.80
CA LEU A 222 -2.13 7.48 6.60
C LEU A 222 -1.39 8.36 5.58
N ALA A 223 -2.02 8.68 4.45
CA ALA A 223 -1.47 9.60 3.46
C ALA A 223 -1.20 10.99 4.05
N ASN A 224 -2.08 11.51 4.91
CA ASN A 224 -1.87 12.79 5.60
C ASN A 224 -0.68 12.74 6.57
N VAL A 225 -0.47 11.63 7.28
CA VAL A 225 0.74 11.44 8.11
C VAL A 225 1.99 11.48 7.24
N PHE A 226 2.00 10.75 6.13
CA PHE A 226 3.14 10.74 5.20
C PHE A 226 3.39 12.13 4.57
N TYR A 227 2.31 12.88 4.26
CA TYR A 227 2.39 14.25 3.78
C TYR A 227 3.04 15.18 4.83
N ARG A 228 2.61 15.13 6.08
CA ARG A 228 3.18 15.94 7.17
C ARG A 228 4.64 15.63 7.43
N LEU A 229 5.05 14.38 7.25
CA LEU A 229 6.44 13.95 7.34
C LEU A 229 7.26 14.29 6.07
N GLY A 230 6.62 14.86 5.03
CA GLY A 230 7.28 15.23 3.77
C GLY A 230 7.64 14.04 2.88
N TYR A 231 6.95 12.90 3.05
CA TYR A 231 7.16 11.72 2.22
C TYR A 231 6.28 11.71 0.97
N VAL A 232 5.14 12.35 0.95
CA VAL A 232 4.25 12.44 -0.21
C VAL A 232 3.84 13.89 -0.48
N GLU A 233 3.42 14.15 -1.71
CA GLU A 233 2.79 15.41 -2.11
C GLU A 233 1.26 15.26 -2.14
N ALA A 234 0.53 16.35 -1.87
CA ALA A 234 -0.92 16.31 -1.75
C ALA A 234 -1.69 16.20 -3.10
N TYR A 235 -0.99 16.20 -4.24
CA TYR A 235 -1.60 16.42 -5.55
C TYR A 235 -1.80 15.17 -6.41
N GLY A 236 -1.59 13.96 -5.89
CA GLY A 236 -1.78 12.71 -6.66
C GLY A 236 -0.81 12.52 -7.83
N THR A 237 0.33 13.20 -7.83
CA THR A 237 1.30 13.21 -8.93
C THR A 237 2.21 11.97 -8.97
N GLY A 238 2.08 11.04 -8.02
CA GLY A 238 3.03 9.92 -7.87
C GLY A 238 3.15 9.04 -9.11
N LEU A 239 2.03 8.59 -9.68
CA LEU A 239 2.04 7.78 -10.91
C LEU A 239 2.57 8.55 -12.12
N MET A 240 2.28 9.86 -12.20
CA MET A 240 2.84 10.73 -13.26
C MET A 240 4.36 10.82 -13.15
N LYS A 241 4.92 10.96 -11.93
CA LYS A 241 6.37 10.97 -11.71
C LYS A 241 7.02 9.64 -12.15
N ILE A 242 6.36 8.52 -11.88
CA ILE A 242 6.80 7.22 -12.37
C ILE A 242 6.80 7.21 -13.91
N ALA A 243 5.70 7.65 -14.55
CA ALA A 243 5.60 7.70 -16.01
C ALA A 243 6.68 8.62 -16.62
N ASP A 244 6.88 9.80 -16.05
CA ASP A 244 7.88 10.76 -16.52
C ASP A 244 9.31 10.22 -16.42
N SER A 245 9.60 9.40 -15.40
CA SER A 245 10.93 8.77 -15.25
C SER A 245 11.27 7.79 -16.38
N TYR A 246 10.27 7.30 -17.11
CA TYR A 246 10.42 6.41 -18.27
C TYR A 246 10.18 7.10 -19.61
N LYS A 247 9.96 8.43 -19.64
CA LYS A 247 9.60 9.16 -20.86
C LYS A 247 10.61 8.98 -21.99
N ASN A 248 11.89 8.98 -21.63
CA ASN A 248 13.01 8.86 -22.58
C ASN A 248 13.58 7.44 -22.67
N SER A 249 12.97 6.44 -22.02
CA SER A 249 13.40 5.06 -22.07
C SER A 249 12.61 4.27 -23.10
N THR A 250 13.23 3.24 -23.67
CA THR A 250 12.59 2.31 -24.62
C THR A 250 11.62 1.34 -23.94
N VAL A 251 11.71 1.21 -22.61
CA VAL A 251 10.79 0.43 -21.79
C VAL A 251 9.87 1.37 -20.99
N LYS A 252 8.73 0.83 -20.57
CA LYS A 252 7.77 1.57 -19.75
C LYS A 252 7.43 0.78 -18.49
N HIS A 253 7.10 1.49 -17.43
CA HIS A 253 6.50 0.89 -16.24
C HIS A 253 5.16 0.24 -16.61
N LYS A 254 4.72 -0.73 -15.80
CA LYS A 254 3.43 -1.40 -15.98
C LYS A 254 2.65 -1.39 -14.67
N LEU A 255 1.36 -1.09 -14.78
CA LEU A 255 0.40 -1.21 -13.69
C LEU A 255 -0.56 -2.36 -14.03
N GLU A 256 -0.74 -3.27 -13.09
CA GLU A 256 -1.69 -4.38 -13.22
C GLU A 256 -2.59 -4.37 -12.00
N VAL A 257 -3.88 -4.28 -12.22
CA VAL A 257 -4.88 -4.20 -11.16
C VAL A 257 -5.90 -5.31 -11.33
N THR A 258 -6.20 -5.97 -10.23
CA THR A 258 -7.30 -6.91 -10.09
C THR A 258 -8.26 -6.38 -9.01
N GLU A 259 -9.37 -7.07 -8.77
CA GLU A 259 -10.29 -6.72 -7.69
C GLU A 259 -9.61 -6.73 -6.30
N GLN A 260 -8.57 -7.55 -6.12
CA GLN A 260 -7.97 -7.80 -4.81
C GLN A 260 -6.50 -7.42 -4.70
N ALA A 261 -5.86 -7.00 -5.79
CA ALA A 261 -4.43 -6.69 -5.78
C ALA A 261 -4.07 -5.61 -6.79
N PHE A 262 -3.04 -4.85 -6.44
CA PHE A 262 -2.38 -3.87 -7.29
C PHE A 262 -0.92 -4.26 -7.44
N LYS A 263 -0.42 -4.32 -8.67
CA LYS A 263 0.99 -4.58 -8.96
C LYS A 263 1.57 -3.47 -9.81
N ILE A 264 2.72 -2.95 -9.38
CA ILE A 264 3.56 -2.09 -10.19
C ILE A 264 4.84 -2.81 -10.58
N THR A 265 5.18 -2.72 -11.87
CA THR A 265 6.42 -3.24 -12.44
C THR A 265 7.24 -2.07 -12.96
N LEU A 266 8.48 -1.98 -12.48
CA LEU A 266 9.47 -0.98 -12.87
C LEU A 266 10.61 -1.70 -13.59
N PRO A 267 10.61 -1.78 -14.94
CA PRO A 267 11.69 -2.39 -15.71
C PRO A 267 13.00 -1.63 -15.51
N PHE A 268 14.12 -2.33 -15.52
CA PHE A 268 15.43 -1.70 -15.57
C PHE A 268 15.65 -1.06 -16.94
N ARG A 269 16.17 0.15 -16.94
CA ARG A 269 16.41 0.92 -18.16
C ARG A 269 17.50 0.26 -19.00
N PRO A 270 17.20 -0.15 -20.26
CA PRO A 270 18.17 -0.86 -21.11
C PRO A 270 19.45 -0.07 -21.34
N GLU A 271 19.37 1.26 -21.40
CA GLU A 271 20.53 2.16 -21.55
C GLU A 271 21.52 2.05 -20.38
N VAL A 272 21.04 1.67 -19.19
CA VAL A 272 21.87 1.40 -18.01
C VAL A 272 22.39 -0.05 -18.05
N MET A 273 21.51 -1.00 -18.32
CA MET A 273 21.81 -2.43 -18.25
C MET A 273 22.76 -2.90 -19.35
N ASN A 274 22.73 -2.29 -20.54
CA ASN A 274 23.62 -2.66 -21.64
C ASN A 274 25.07 -2.25 -21.40
N GLU A 275 25.29 -1.19 -20.62
CA GLU A 275 26.64 -0.73 -20.28
C GLU A 275 27.21 -1.42 -19.03
N LEU A 276 26.39 -2.13 -18.26
CA LEU A 276 26.81 -2.94 -17.11
C LEU A 276 27.24 -4.36 -17.50
N LYS A 277 27.01 -4.79 -18.74
CA LYS A 277 27.43 -6.09 -19.30
C LYS A 277 28.85 -6.02 -19.83
#